data_f83caf30cb90d786ef72d5cc87b91a46
#
_entry.id   f83caf30cb90d786ef72d5cc87b91a46
#
_cell.length_a   1.000
_cell.length_b   1.000
_cell.length_c   1.000
_cell.angle_alpha   90.00
_cell.angle_beta   90.00
_cell.angle_gamma   90.00
#
_symmetry.space_group_name_H-M   'P 1'
#
loop_
_entity.id
_entity.type
_entity.pdbx_description
1 polymer ?
#
loop_
_entity_poly.entity_id
_entity_poly.type
_entity_poly.pdbx_seq_one_letter_code
_entity_poly.pdbx_strand_id
1 'polypeptide(L)'
;MEQPFTLWHYDGESGLRRTPRLIADDAGFTLVDERGSDGPIGWDALVARGTSGGEAVYGLKERPGWRLGLGGAIPEEIARRLPQPERYGGFIDRIGLVRASAIFLAIAATVVFAVMSAPRWIAPHVPPSFEKKLGDAIVGDFGGRFCNGPGGQAALDALTRQLNPKRLPLEVRVAKVPMVNAVALPGGKIVIFDQLLKEANSADEVAGVLGHEIGHVQNRDVMQALLRQAGLSVILGGMSGDAGGYFNALLSATYSREAERAADDASIAAMKRAQISPAATAGFFARLGVMEKKLGQASVALNYLSSHPLSGDRERLFADSAARNAQYRPALTRDQWEALVDICSNDPDVKDDMGWLGR
;
A
#
# COMPACT_ATOMS: atom_id res chain seq x y z
N MET A 1 -29.67 -45.78 -28.30
CA MET A 1 -31.13 -45.58 -28.35
C MET A 1 -31.38 -44.10 -28.20
N GLU A 2 -31.86 -43.45 -29.27
CA GLU A 2 -32.27 -42.04 -29.18
C GLU A 2 -33.46 -41.92 -28.21
N GLN A 3 -33.37 -41.00 -27.28
CA GLN A 3 -34.50 -40.74 -26.36
C GLN A 3 -35.65 -40.11 -27.15
N PRO A 4 -36.88 -40.50 -26.91
CA PRO A 4 -38.03 -39.93 -27.61
C PRO A 4 -38.13 -38.44 -27.30
N PHE A 5 -38.58 -37.63 -28.27
CA PHE A 5 -38.83 -36.21 -28.09
C PHE A 5 -39.83 -36.00 -26.94
N THR A 6 -39.44 -35.20 -25.97
CA THR A 6 -40.25 -34.83 -24.79
C THR A 6 -40.47 -33.33 -24.77
N LEU A 7 -41.66 -32.92 -24.34
CA LEU A 7 -42.05 -31.52 -24.25
C LEU A 7 -42.86 -31.29 -22.98
N TRP A 8 -42.53 -30.18 -22.30
CA TRP A 8 -43.35 -29.68 -21.20
C TRP A 8 -43.46 -28.18 -21.26
N HIS A 9 -44.50 -27.67 -20.59
CA HIS A 9 -44.87 -26.28 -20.63
C HIS A 9 -45.41 -25.80 -19.29
N TYR A 10 -45.03 -24.54 -18.93
CA TYR A 10 -45.68 -23.71 -17.93
C TYR A 10 -46.26 -22.47 -18.59
N ASP A 11 -47.53 -22.16 -18.34
CA ASP A 11 -48.26 -21.02 -18.94
C ASP A 11 -47.84 -19.66 -18.37
N GLY A 12 -47.15 -19.63 -17.24
CA GLY A 12 -46.74 -18.43 -16.52
C GLY A 12 -47.81 -17.88 -15.56
N GLU A 13 -48.99 -18.46 -15.54
CA GLU A 13 -50.11 -18.09 -14.67
C GLU A 13 -50.33 -19.12 -13.55
N SER A 14 -50.09 -20.39 -13.84
CA SER A 14 -50.20 -21.49 -12.88
C SER A 14 -48.86 -22.18 -12.69
N GLY A 15 -48.64 -22.77 -11.49
CA GLY A 15 -47.47 -23.63 -11.23
C GLY A 15 -47.60 -25.05 -11.80
N LEU A 16 -48.56 -25.30 -12.67
CA LEU A 16 -48.83 -26.63 -13.19
C LEU A 16 -47.97 -26.92 -14.42
N ARG A 17 -47.15 -27.96 -14.37
CA ARG A 17 -46.42 -28.48 -15.51
C ARG A 17 -47.38 -29.29 -16.40
N ARG A 18 -47.44 -28.90 -17.67
CA ARG A 18 -48.27 -29.51 -18.71
C ARG A 18 -47.38 -30.22 -19.73
N THR A 19 -47.97 -31.16 -20.47
CA THR A 19 -47.34 -31.87 -21.60
C THR A 19 -48.19 -31.70 -22.86
N PRO A 20 -48.22 -30.48 -23.45
CA PRO A 20 -49.03 -30.23 -24.63
C PRO A 20 -48.43 -30.88 -25.87
N ARG A 21 -49.25 -30.96 -26.96
CA ARG A 21 -48.76 -31.25 -28.29
C ARG A 21 -48.30 -29.93 -28.95
N LEU A 22 -47.13 -29.92 -29.56
CA LEU A 22 -46.63 -28.80 -30.31
C LEU A 22 -47.01 -28.95 -31.78
N ILE A 23 -47.72 -27.99 -32.32
CA ILE A 23 -48.07 -27.84 -33.75
C ILE A 23 -47.26 -26.67 -34.28
N ALA A 24 -46.36 -26.91 -35.21
CA ALA A 24 -45.44 -25.92 -35.72
C ALA A 24 -45.60 -25.69 -37.22
N ASP A 25 -45.41 -24.45 -37.66
CA ASP A 25 -45.28 -24.04 -39.06
C ASP A 25 -44.07 -23.10 -39.27
N ASP A 26 -43.95 -22.50 -40.45
CA ASP A 26 -42.84 -21.63 -40.76
C ASP A 26 -42.82 -20.33 -39.94
N ALA A 27 -43.98 -19.82 -39.52
CA ALA A 27 -44.14 -18.55 -38.81
C ALA A 27 -44.03 -18.71 -37.29
N GLY A 28 -44.43 -19.90 -36.77
CA GLY A 28 -44.49 -20.10 -35.33
C GLY A 28 -44.97 -21.48 -34.91
N PHE A 29 -45.45 -21.54 -33.67
CA PHE A 29 -46.01 -22.79 -33.12
C PHE A 29 -47.19 -22.50 -32.20
N THR A 30 -48.01 -23.51 -31.99
CA THR A 30 -49.12 -23.52 -31.02
C THR A 30 -48.97 -24.74 -30.13
N LEU A 31 -49.14 -24.55 -28.84
CA LEU A 31 -49.18 -25.63 -27.86
C LEU A 31 -50.68 -25.99 -27.60
N VAL A 32 -51.05 -27.26 -27.77
CA VAL A 32 -52.41 -27.71 -27.61
C VAL A 32 -52.48 -28.82 -26.59
N ASP A 33 -53.35 -28.68 -25.58
CA ASP A 33 -53.63 -29.72 -24.59
C ASP A 33 -55.16 -29.83 -24.35
N GLU A 34 -55.56 -30.67 -23.39
CA GLU A 34 -56.97 -30.89 -23.05
C GLU A 34 -57.70 -29.66 -22.50
N ARG A 35 -56.95 -28.62 -22.09
CA ARG A 35 -57.49 -27.38 -21.50
C ARG A 35 -57.55 -26.21 -22.48
N GLY A 36 -57.02 -26.40 -23.68
CA GLY A 36 -57.07 -25.40 -24.73
C GLY A 36 -55.78 -25.29 -25.55
N SER A 37 -55.58 -24.14 -26.18
CA SER A 37 -54.40 -23.85 -27.00
C SER A 37 -53.72 -22.56 -26.53
N ASP A 38 -52.38 -22.56 -26.50
CA ASP A 38 -51.53 -21.38 -26.27
C ASP A 38 -50.77 -21.12 -27.57
N GLY A 39 -51.10 -20.02 -28.25
CA GLY A 39 -50.54 -19.65 -29.53
C GLY A 39 -51.55 -19.01 -30.47
N PRO A 40 -51.12 -18.62 -31.74
CA PRO A 40 -49.81 -18.89 -32.31
C PRO A 40 -48.69 -18.03 -31.69
N ILE A 41 -47.53 -18.61 -31.46
CA ILE A 41 -46.35 -17.98 -30.89
C ILE A 41 -45.25 -17.99 -31.96
N GLY A 42 -44.74 -16.78 -32.34
CA GLY A 42 -43.66 -16.65 -33.29
C GLY A 42 -42.33 -17.19 -32.73
N TRP A 43 -41.52 -17.82 -33.60
CA TRP A 43 -40.20 -18.34 -33.22
C TRP A 43 -39.27 -17.26 -32.68
N ASP A 44 -39.41 -16.01 -33.16
CA ASP A 44 -38.64 -14.83 -32.75
C ASP A 44 -38.98 -14.29 -31.35
N ALA A 45 -40.16 -14.68 -30.83
CA ALA A 45 -40.59 -14.34 -29.47
C ALA A 45 -39.91 -15.22 -28.40
N LEU A 46 -39.35 -16.37 -28.80
CA LEU A 46 -38.67 -17.26 -27.91
C LEU A 46 -37.31 -16.72 -27.49
N VAL A 47 -36.93 -16.94 -26.24
CA VAL A 47 -35.61 -16.67 -25.65
C VAL A 47 -35.09 -17.95 -24.99
N ALA A 48 -33.86 -18.35 -25.32
CA ALA A 48 -33.21 -19.44 -24.62
C ALA A 48 -32.96 -19.08 -23.16
N ARG A 49 -33.35 -19.95 -22.23
CA ARG A 49 -33.17 -19.75 -20.77
C ARG A 49 -32.14 -20.70 -20.15
N GLY A 50 -31.47 -21.51 -20.97
CA GLY A 50 -30.49 -22.50 -20.55
C GLY A 50 -31.03 -23.91 -20.55
N THR A 51 -30.54 -24.75 -19.65
CA THR A 51 -30.95 -26.17 -19.54
C THR A 51 -31.43 -26.49 -18.12
N SER A 52 -32.41 -27.36 -17.99
CA SER A 52 -32.88 -27.89 -16.71
C SER A 52 -33.07 -29.38 -16.83
N GLY A 53 -32.41 -30.20 -16.01
CA GLY A 53 -32.50 -31.65 -16.07
C GLY A 53 -32.02 -32.26 -17.39
N GLY A 54 -31.16 -31.57 -18.15
CA GLY A 54 -30.70 -32.02 -19.48
C GLY A 54 -31.64 -31.61 -20.62
N GLU A 55 -32.75 -30.95 -20.38
CA GLU A 55 -33.69 -30.44 -21.36
C GLU A 55 -33.45 -28.96 -21.65
N ALA A 56 -33.55 -28.53 -22.91
CA ALA A 56 -33.42 -27.11 -23.29
C ALA A 56 -34.67 -26.34 -22.87
N VAL A 57 -34.47 -25.22 -22.17
CA VAL A 57 -35.59 -24.41 -21.63
C VAL A 57 -35.63 -23.07 -22.38
N TYR A 58 -36.82 -22.74 -22.85
CA TYR A 58 -37.14 -21.47 -23.53
C TYR A 58 -38.16 -20.68 -22.74
N GLY A 59 -38.15 -19.37 -22.91
CA GLY A 59 -39.16 -18.45 -22.36
C GLY A 59 -39.66 -17.49 -23.44
N LEU A 60 -40.69 -16.73 -23.15
CA LEU A 60 -41.14 -15.60 -23.97
C LEU A 60 -40.61 -14.29 -23.42
N LYS A 61 -40.30 -13.31 -24.32
CA LYS A 61 -39.86 -11.98 -23.93
C LYS A 61 -40.95 -11.22 -23.14
N GLU A 62 -42.20 -11.36 -23.57
CA GLU A 62 -43.32 -10.57 -23.05
C GLU A 62 -44.16 -11.27 -21.98
N ARG A 63 -43.93 -12.58 -21.72
CA ARG A 63 -44.68 -13.37 -20.72
C ARG A 63 -43.74 -13.92 -19.64
N PRO A 64 -43.44 -13.16 -18.58
CA PRO A 64 -42.63 -13.62 -17.46
C PRO A 64 -43.23 -14.86 -16.81
N GLY A 65 -42.46 -15.90 -16.59
CA GLY A 65 -42.97 -17.16 -16.04
C GLY A 65 -43.37 -18.23 -17.07
N TRP A 66 -43.67 -17.85 -18.31
CA TRP A 66 -43.90 -18.84 -19.38
C TRP A 66 -42.58 -19.60 -19.67
N ARG A 67 -42.68 -20.91 -19.72
CA ARG A 67 -41.53 -21.79 -19.97
C ARG A 67 -41.95 -22.95 -20.87
N LEU A 68 -41.07 -23.27 -21.82
CA LEU A 68 -41.18 -24.44 -22.69
C LEU A 68 -39.87 -25.24 -22.53
N GLY A 69 -39.99 -26.48 -22.09
CA GLY A 69 -38.84 -27.38 -22.04
C GLY A 69 -38.92 -28.40 -23.15
N LEU A 70 -37.81 -28.61 -23.83
CA LEU A 70 -37.66 -29.56 -24.94
C LEU A 70 -36.54 -30.54 -24.61
N GLY A 71 -36.81 -31.83 -24.65
CA GLY A 71 -35.88 -32.91 -24.36
C GLY A 71 -35.88 -34.01 -25.40
N GLY A 72 -34.91 -34.91 -25.31
CA GLY A 72 -34.75 -36.01 -26.24
C GLY A 72 -34.32 -35.59 -27.65
N ALA A 73 -34.68 -36.38 -28.65
CA ALA A 73 -34.36 -36.10 -30.05
C ALA A 73 -35.31 -35.03 -30.62
N ILE A 74 -34.96 -33.75 -30.51
CA ILE A 74 -35.75 -32.65 -31.06
C ILE A 74 -35.76 -32.76 -32.58
N PRO A 75 -36.93 -32.76 -33.26
CA PRO A 75 -37.04 -32.80 -34.71
C PRO A 75 -36.20 -31.66 -35.35
N GLU A 76 -35.48 -31.96 -36.44
CA GLU A 76 -34.55 -31.02 -37.05
C GLU A 76 -35.24 -29.74 -37.54
N GLU A 77 -36.50 -29.83 -37.97
CA GLU A 77 -37.31 -28.70 -38.41
C GLU A 77 -37.57 -27.71 -37.26
N ILE A 78 -37.75 -28.20 -36.04
CA ILE A 78 -37.90 -27.39 -34.83
C ILE A 78 -36.55 -26.86 -34.36
N ALA A 79 -35.55 -27.74 -34.32
CA ALA A 79 -34.22 -27.40 -33.81
C ALA A 79 -33.57 -26.21 -34.56
N ARG A 80 -33.80 -26.11 -35.89
CA ARG A 80 -33.27 -25.02 -36.72
C ARG A 80 -33.88 -23.65 -36.40
N ARG A 81 -35.08 -23.63 -35.82
CA ARG A 81 -35.83 -22.38 -35.52
C ARG A 81 -35.68 -21.93 -34.07
N LEU A 82 -35.16 -22.78 -33.20
CA LEU A 82 -34.98 -22.46 -31.80
C LEU A 82 -33.82 -21.47 -31.61
N PRO A 83 -34.01 -20.42 -30.79
CA PRO A 83 -32.95 -19.49 -30.49
C PRO A 83 -31.81 -20.21 -29.76
N GLN A 84 -30.59 -19.95 -30.19
CA GLN A 84 -29.41 -20.46 -29.50
C GLN A 84 -29.25 -19.74 -28.17
N PRO A 85 -28.85 -20.43 -27.10
CA PRO A 85 -28.56 -19.77 -25.83
C PRO A 85 -27.48 -18.72 -26.03
N GLU A 86 -27.72 -17.49 -25.54
CA GLU A 86 -26.71 -16.46 -25.49
C GLU A 86 -25.55 -16.97 -24.65
N ARG A 87 -24.40 -17.15 -25.24
CA ARG A 87 -23.18 -17.55 -24.55
C ARG A 87 -22.64 -16.34 -23.82
N TYR A 88 -23.04 -16.18 -22.54
CA TYR A 88 -22.37 -15.26 -21.65
C TYR A 88 -20.90 -15.69 -21.53
N GLY A 89 -19.97 -14.79 -21.88
CA GLY A 89 -18.54 -15.06 -21.68
C GLY A 89 -17.82 -15.69 -22.87
N GLY A 90 -18.23 -15.46 -24.11
CA GLY A 90 -17.69 -16.12 -25.31
C GLY A 90 -16.17 -16.20 -25.45
N PHE A 91 -15.41 -15.26 -24.84
CA PHE A 91 -13.96 -15.30 -24.79
C PHE A 91 -13.46 -16.28 -23.71
N ILE A 92 -14.07 -16.26 -22.52
CA ILE A 92 -13.74 -17.15 -21.39
C ILE A 92 -14.08 -18.60 -21.74
N ASP A 93 -15.24 -18.82 -22.37
CA ASP A 93 -15.67 -20.17 -22.81
C ASP A 93 -14.76 -20.77 -23.88
N ARG A 94 -14.21 -19.93 -24.78
CA ARG A 94 -13.27 -20.37 -25.81
C ARG A 94 -11.91 -20.77 -25.25
N ILE A 95 -11.41 -20.07 -24.22
CA ILE A 95 -10.09 -20.31 -23.60
C ILE A 95 -10.18 -21.40 -22.54
N GLY A 96 -11.37 -21.54 -21.90
CA GLY A 96 -11.59 -22.38 -20.73
C GLY A 96 -11.30 -21.65 -19.42
N LEU A 97 -12.13 -21.92 -18.39
CA LEU A 97 -12.08 -21.22 -17.11
C LEU A 97 -10.71 -21.23 -16.44
N VAL A 98 -10.02 -22.36 -16.44
CA VAL A 98 -8.69 -22.52 -15.80
C VAL A 98 -7.64 -21.63 -16.48
N ARG A 99 -7.63 -21.59 -17.83
CA ARG A 99 -6.67 -20.74 -18.55
C ARG A 99 -7.02 -19.27 -18.42
N ALA A 100 -8.29 -18.90 -18.46
CA ALA A 100 -8.75 -17.53 -18.24
C ALA A 100 -8.38 -17.06 -16.84
N SER A 101 -8.57 -17.86 -15.80
CA SER A 101 -8.16 -17.56 -14.42
C SER A 101 -6.65 -17.41 -14.30
N ALA A 102 -5.86 -18.26 -14.95
CA ALA A 102 -4.40 -18.15 -14.94
C ALA A 102 -3.92 -16.86 -15.62
N ILE A 103 -4.51 -16.48 -16.75
CA ILE A 103 -4.20 -15.21 -17.44
C ILE A 103 -4.57 -14.02 -16.55
N PHE A 104 -5.74 -14.02 -15.94
CA PHE A 104 -6.17 -12.96 -15.07
C PHE A 104 -5.26 -12.81 -13.85
N LEU A 105 -4.86 -13.93 -13.22
CA LEU A 105 -3.90 -13.94 -12.11
C LEU A 105 -2.54 -13.40 -12.54
N ALA A 106 -2.05 -13.78 -13.72
CA ALA A 106 -0.78 -13.27 -14.26
C ALA A 106 -0.83 -11.76 -14.52
N ILE A 107 -1.93 -11.25 -15.08
CA ILE A 107 -2.14 -9.81 -15.27
C ILE A 107 -2.19 -9.10 -13.93
N ALA A 108 -2.96 -9.59 -12.96
CA ALA A 108 -3.05 -9.02 -11.62
C ALA A 108 -1.69 -8.98 -10.92
N ALA A 109 -0.93 -10.08 -10.97
CA ALA A 109 0.42 -10.14 -10.43
C ALA A 109 1.37 -9.14 -11.12
N THR A 110 1.28 -9.00 -12.44
CA THR A 110 2.06 -8.02 -13.21
C THR A 110 1.72 -6.59 -12.82
N VAL A 111 0.44 -6.27 -12.66
CA VAL A 111 0.00 -4.93 -12.21
C VAL A 111 0.50 -4.63 -10.80
N VAL A 112 0.33 -5.57 -9.87
CA VAL A 112 0.85 -5.42 -8.50
C VAL A 112 2.36 -5.22 -8.51
N PHE A 113 3.10 -6.05 -9.27
CA PHE A 113 4.56 -5.91 -9.40
C PHE A 113 4.94 -4.54 -9.99
N ALA A 114 4.26 -4.08 -11.03
CA ALA A 114 4.51 -2.78 -11.65
C ALA A 114 4.27 -1.64 -10.66
N VAL A 115 3.16 -1.65 -9.92
CA VAL A 115 2.84 -0.63 -8.90
C VAL A 115 3.86 -0.64 -7.76
N MET A 116 4.28 -1.80 -7.30
CA MET A 116 5.28 -1.92 -6.23
C MET A 116 6.69 -1.51 -6.68
N SER A 117 7.01 -1.67 -7.96
CA SER A 117 8.33 -1.36 -8.53
C SER A 117 8.43 0.06 -9.11
N ALA A 118 7.31 0.63 -9.59
CA ALA A 118 7.25 1.95 -10.22
C ALA A 118 7.86 3.08 -9.37
N PRO A 119 7.65 3.15 -8.04
CA PRO A 119 8.24 4.19 -7.19
C PRO A 119 9.76 4.31 -7.33
N ARG A 120 10.46 3.19 -7.48
CA ARG A 120 11.92 3.15 -7.68
C ARG A 120 12.37 3.88 -8.96
N TRP A 121 11.57 3.79 -10.01
CA TRP A 121 11.86 4.42 -11.30
C TRP A 121 11.32 5.86 -11.38
N ILE A 122 10.21 6.14 -10.72
CA ILE A 122 9.56 7.47 -10.76
C ILE A 122 10.24 8.46 -9.81
N ALA A 123 10.59 8.06 -8.59
CA ALA A 123 11.16 8.94 -7.58
C ALA A 123 12.36 9.78 -8.07
N PRO A 124 13.33 9.24 -8.84
CA PRO A 124 14.45 10.03 -9.37
C PRO A 124 14.04 11.16 -10.32
N HIS A 125 12.86 11.06 -10.93
CA HIS A 125 12.34 12.04 -11.90
C HIS A 125 11.39 13.06 -11.28
N VAL A 126 11.04 12.92 -9.99
CA VAL A 126 10.21 13.91 -9.29
C VAL A 126 11.00 15.22 -9.15
N PRO A 127 10.44 16.37 -9.59
CA PRO A 127 11.13 17.65 -9.51
C PRO A 127 11.44 18.03 -8.06
N PRO A 128 12.66 18.55 -7.76
CA PRO A 128 13.02 18.98 -6.41
C PRO A 128 12.09 20.05 -5.83
N SER A 129 11.53 20.91 -6.68
CA SER A 129 10.55 21.92 -6.26
C SER A 129 9.23 21.32 -5.74
N PHE A 130 8.80 20.19 -6.32
CA PHE A 130 7.63 19.46 -5.85
C PHE A 130 7.91 18.78 -4.50
N GLU A 131 9.07 18.10 -4.37
CA GLU A 131 9.47 17.49 -3.11
C GLU A 131 9.57 18.53 -1.98
N LYS A 132 10.15 19.71 -2.28
CA LYS A 132 10.25 20.78 -1.31
C LYS A 132 8.88 21.26 -0.85
N LYS A 133 7.94 21.50 -1.76
CA LYS A 133 6.56 21.91 -1.42
C LYS A 133 5.85 20.87 -0.56
N LEU A 134 6.01 19.59 -0.88
CA LEU A 134 5.43 18.49 -0.11
C LEU A 134 6.06 18.42 1.28
N GLY A 135 7.39 18.54 1.39
CA GLY A 135 8.08 18.60 2.67
C GLY A 135 7.66 19.82 3.51
N ASP A 136 7.52 20.99 2.90
CA ASP A 136 7.05 22.21 3.57
C ASP A 136 5.64 22.03 4.14
N ALA A 137 4.74 21.38 3.39
CA ALA A 137 3.37 21.07 3.85
C ALA A 137 3.39 20.12 5.07
N ILE A 138 4.18 19.04 5.01
CA ILE A 138 4.29 18.07 6.11
C ILE A 138 4.92 18.73 7.36
N VAL A 139 5.93 19.59 7.18
CA VAL A 139 6.55 20.36 8.28
C VAL A 139 5.54 21.31 8.92
N GLY A 140 4.61 21.88 8.14
CA GLY A 140 3.53 22.71 8.66
C GLY A 140 2.65 22.00 9.69
N ASP A 141 2.48 20.70 9.59
CA ASP A 141 1.68 19.88 10.52
C ASP A 141 2.29 19.78 11.93
N PHE A 142 3.59 20.09 12.10
CA PHE A 142 4.21 20.17 13.41
C PHE A 142 3.76 21.39 14.25
N GLY A 143 3.10 22.38 13.63
CA GLY A 143 2.29 23.39 14.35
C GLY A 143 2.99 24.22 15.41
N GLY A 144 4.27 24.57 15.25
CA GLY A 144 5.03 25.38 16.21
C GLY A 144 5.73 24.57 17.31
N ARG A 145 5.93 23.27 17.10
CA ARG A 145 6.72 22.39 17.99
C ARG A 145 8.20 22.35 17.69
N PHE A 146 8.66 23.10 16.71
CA PHE A 146 10.10 23.17 16.43
C PHE A 146 10.80 24.00 17.49
N CYS A 147 11.90 23.44 17.99
CA CYS A 147 12.67 24.02 19.07
C CYS A 147 13.83 24.86 18.51
N ASN A 148 14.04 26.03 19.09
CA ASN A 148 15.09 26.99 18.71
C ASN A 148 15.89 27.48 19.94
N GLY A 149 16.00 26.65 20.97
CA GLY A 149 16.77 27.00 22.17
C GLY A 149 18.22 27.40 21.84
N PRO A 150 18.79 28.27 22.65
CA PRO A 150 20.12 28.88 22.39
C PRO A 150 21.22 27.85 22.14
N GLY A 151 21.95 28.00 21.04
CA GLY A 151 23.09 27.13 20.70
C GLY A 151 22.69 25.75 20.12
N GLY A 152 21.48 25.25 20.37
CA GLY A 152 21.07 23.93 19.98
C GLY A 152 21.01 23.74 18.46
N GLN A 153 20.37 24.66 17.73
CA GLN A 153 20.32 24.61 16.27
C GLN A 153 21.74 24.74 15.64
N ALA A 154 22.61 25.59 16.18
CA ALA A 154 23.97 25.73 15.70
C ALA A 154 24.79 24.43 15.89
N ALA A 155 24.59 23.72 17.00
CA ALA A 155 25.22 22.43 17.25
C ALA A 155 24.69 21.36 16.27
N LEU A 156 23.39 21.33 16.02
CA LEU A 156 22.75 20.43 15.04
C LEU A 156 23.25 20.70 13.61
N ASP A 157 23.37 21.96 13.23
CA ASP A 157 23.94 22.37 11.94
C ASP A 157 25.41 21.96 11.79
N ALA A 158 26.21 22.06 12.88
CA ALA A 158 27.59 21.62 12.89
C ALA A 158 27.68 20.09 12.69
N LEU A 159 26.85 19.32 13.36
CA LEU A 159 26.76 17.86 13.20
C LEU A 159 26.33 17.48 11.78
N THR A 160 25.28 18.14 11.26
CA THR A 160 24.79 17.93 9.90
C THR A 160 25.85 18.17 8.85
N ARG A 161 26.62 19.26 8.96
CA ARG A 161 27.72 19.56 8.03
C ARG A 161 28.81 18.48 8.02
N GLN A 162 29.12 17.89 9.17
CA GLN A 162 30.13 16.83 9.27
C GLN A 162 29.65 15.54 8.57
N LEU A 163 28.33 15.22 8.66
CA LEU A 163 27.75 14.01 8.10
C LEU A 163 27.27 14.16 6.66
N ASN A 164 27.29 15.37 6.09
CA ASN A 164 26.82 15.67 4.73
C ASN A 164 27.98 16.00 3.75
N PRO A 165 28.81 15.01 3.40
CA PRO A 165 29.96 15.24 2.52
C PRO A 165 29.59 15.62 1.08
N LYS A 166 28.39 15.20 0.64
CA LYS A 166 27.85 15.51 -0.70
C LYS A 166 27.24 16.91 -0.77
N ARG A 167 27.16 17.62 0.36
CA ARG A 167 26.58 18.97 0.47
C ARG A 167 25.14 19.02 -0.08
N LEU A 168 24.36 18.00 0.23
CA LEU A 168 22.93 18.01 -0.08
C LEU A 168 22.28 19.24 0.60
N PRO A 169 21.26 19.84 -0.02
CA PRO A 169 20.48 20.90 0.61
C PRO A 169 19.59 20.29 1.71
N LEU A 170 20.14 20.18 2.92
CA LEU A 170 19.44 19.62 4.08
C LEU A 170 18.95 20.73 5.00
N GLU A 171 17.72 20.55 5.51
CA GLU A 171 17.15 21.32 6.61
C GLU A 171 16.86 20.35 7.76
N VAL A 172 17.68 20.40 8.82
CA VAL A 172 17.53 19.52 9.98
C VAL A 172 17.06 20.33 11.16
N ARG A 173 15.97 19.90 11.80
CA ARG A 173 15.36 20.59 12.94
C ARG A 173 15.00 19.61 14.04
N VAL A 174 14.89 20.12 15.28
CA VAL A 174 14.35 19.35 16.40
C VAL A 174 12.90 19.75 16.63
N ALA A 175 12.04 18.75 16.85
CA ALA A 175 10.65 18.99 17.24
C ALA A 175 10.38 18.37 18.62
N LYS A 176 9.59 19.06 19.45
CA LYS A 176 9.15 18.59 20.78
C LYS A 176 8.05 17.56 20.61
N VAL A 177 8.45 16.31 20.54
CA VAL A 177 7.56 15.15 20.35
C VAL A 177 8.01 14.03 21.29
N PRO A 178 7.14 13.51 22.17
CA PRO A 178 7.49 12.51 23.18
C PRO A 178 7.59 11.11 22.59
N MET A 179 8.32 10.97 21.52
CA MET A 179 8.62 9.70 20.85
C MET A 179 10.09 9.63 20.53
N VAL A 180 10.70 8.48 20.73
CA VAL A 180 12.08 8.22 20.30
C VAL A 180 12.06 7.98 18.80
N ASN A 181 12.28 9.04 18.01
CA ASN A 181 12.30 8.95 16.55
C ASN A 181 13.09 10.07 15.89
N ALA A 182 13.48 9.83 14.63
CA ALA A 182 13.91 10.81 13.66
C ALA A 182 13.29 10.44 12.31
N VAL A 183 12.96 11.41 11.49
CA VAL A 183 12.30 11.16 10.21
C VAL A 183 12.87 12.03 9.11
N ALA A 184 13.23 11.41 8.00
CA ALA A 184 13.49 12.11 6.76
C ALA A 184 12.18 12.44 6.05
N LEU A 185 12.07 13.65 5.51
CA LEU A 185 10.91 14.16 4.79
C LEU A 185 11.31 14.55 3.36
N PRO A 186 10.35 14.69 2.43
CA PRO A 186 10.64 15.14 1.09
C PRO A 186 11.36 16.51 1.07
N GLY A 187 12.18 16.73 0.03
CA GLY A 187 12.88 18.02 -0.15
C GLY A 187 14.09 18.21 0.76
N GLY A 188 14.64 17.14 1.31
CA GLY A 188 15.87 17.21 2.11
C GLY A 188 15.66 17.65 3.56
N LYS A 189 14.44 17.56 4.06
CA LYS A 189 14.12 17.90 5.45
C LYS A 189 14.29 16.69 6.34
N ILE A 190 14.82 16.90 7.56
CA ILE A 190 14.95 15.86 8.59
C ILE A 190 14.46 16.47 9.91
N VAL A 191 13.62 15.74 10.60
CA VAL A 191 13.12 16.14 11.92
C VAL A 191 13.58 15.11 12.94
N ILE A 192 14.34 15.57 13.94
CA ILE A 192 14.72 14.79 15.10
C ILE A 192 13.73 15.10 16.23
N PHE A 193 13.19 14.08 16.87
CA PHE A 193 12.31 14.30 18.01
C PHE A 193 13.15 14.45 19.28
N ASP A 194 12.77 15.38 20.13
CA ASP A 194 13.54 15.73 21.31
C ASP A 194 13.72 14.55 22.29
N GLN A 195 12.76 13.62 22.31
CA GLN A 195 12.89 12.41 23.12
C GLN A 195 14.06 11.53 22.66
N LEU A 196 14.39 11.49 21.37
CA LEU A 196 15.57 10.77 20.87
C LEU A 196 16.86 11.37 21.43
N LEU A 197 16.96 12.72 21.50
CA LEU A 197 18.12 13.39 22.07
C LEU A 197 18.26 13.10 23.55
N LYS A 198 17.17 13.02 24.29
CA LYS A 198 17.14 12.72 25.74
C LYS A 198 17.52 11.26 26.04
N GLU A 199 17.20 10.32 25.14
CA GLU A 199 17.55 8.92 25.28
C GLU A 199 18.98 8.59 24.81
N ALA A 200 19.58 9.49 24.01
CA ALA A 200 20.95 9.31 23.54
C ALA A 200 21.95 9.71 24.63
N ASN A 201 23.00 8.90 24.80
CA ASN A 201 24.06 9.15 25.78
C ASN A 201 25.15 10.09 25.25
N SER A 202 25.22 10.30 23.94
CA SER A 202 26.24 11.13 23.31
C SER A 202 25.81 11.66 21.95
N ALA A 203 26.49 12.72 21.50
CA ALA A 203 26.34 13.23 20.14
C ALA A 203 26.70 12.19 19.07
N ASP A 204 27.60 11.26 19.36
CA ASP A 204 28.02 10.20 18.43
C ASP A 204 26.88 9.22 18.14
N GLU A 205 26.02 8.94 19.12
CA GLU A 205 24.82 8.12 18.93
C GLU A 205 23.84 8.81 17.99
N VAL A 206 23.59 10.10 18.21
CA VAL A 206 22.74 10.92 17.34
C VAL A 206 23.34 11.06 15.95
N ALA A 207 24.67 11.13 15.84
CA ALA A 207 25.36 11.17 14.55
C ALA A 207 25.04 9.95 13.68
N GLY A 208 24.96 8.76 14.27
CA GLY A 208 24.59 7.55 13.55
C GLY A 208 23.16 7.59 13.04
N VAL A 209 22.22 8.01 13.89
CA VAL A 209 20.81 8.16 13.49
C VAL A 209 20.66 9.23 12.41
N LEU A 210 21.24 10.41 12.61
CA LEU A 210 21.18 11.50 11.62
C LEU A 210 21.84 11.09 10.29
N GLY A 211 22.97 10.39 10.34
CA GLY A 211 23.64 9.83 9.17
C GLY A 211 22.75 8.85 8.38
N HIS A 212 21.97 8.05 9.09
CA HIS A 212 20.99 7.14 8.52
C HIS A 212 19.84 7.89 7.80
N GLU A 213 19.27 8.91 8.44
CA GLU A 213 18.25 9.76 7.82
C GLU A 213 18.78 10.50 6.58
N ILE A 214 20.03 10.97 6.63
CA ILE A 214 20.71 11.53 5.47
C ILE A 214 20.86 10.49 4.36
N GLY A 215 21.08 9.22 4.70
CA GLY A 215 21.11 8.10 3.77
C GLY A 215 19.78 7.96 3.01
N HIS A 216 18.66 8.00 3.72
CA HIS A 216 17.32 7.97 3.11
C HIS A 216 17.05 9.15 2.17
N VAL A 217 17.49 10.36 2.55
CA VAL A 217 17.42 11.54 1.68
C VAL A 217 18.26 11.33 0.41
N GLN A 218 19.50 10.83 0.54
CA GLN A 218 20.39 10.57 -0.60
C GLN A 218 19.80 9.58 -1.60
N ASN A 219 19.15 8.54 -1.12
CA ASN A 219 18.56 7.47 -1.91
C ASN A 219 17.14 7.80 -2.38
N ARG A 220 16.57 8.94 -1.94
CA ARG A 220 15.17 9.33 -2.20
C ARG A 220 14.16 8.29 -1.71
N ASP A 221 14.49 7.56 -0.66
CA ASP A 221 13.66 6.48 -0.13
C ASP A 221 12.31 7.00 0.38
N VAL A 222 12.29 8.21 0.95
CA VAL A 222 11.07 8.90 1.41
C VAL A 222 10.09 9.08 0.26
N MET A 223 10.58 9.57 -0.90
CA MET A 223 9.71 9.77 -2.07
C MET A 223 9.23 8.43 -2.63
N GLN A 224 10.07 7.41 -2.63
CA GLN A 224 9.67 6.06 -3.04
C GLN A 224 8.59 5.49 -2.11
N ALA A 225 8.72 5.70 -0.79
CA ALA A 225 7.73 5.24 0.20
C ALA A 225 6.37 5.95 0.00
N LEU A 226 6.38 7.27 -0.20
CA LEU A 226 5.17 8.05 -0.47
C LEU A 226 4.48 7.63 -1.78
N LEU A 227 5.25 7.45 -2.86
CA LEU A 227 4.71 6.98 -4.14
C LEU A 227 4.13 5.57 -4.03
N ARG A 228 4.75 4.70 -3.24
CA ARG A 228 4.24 3.34 -2.96
C ARG A 228 2.94 3.40 -2.18
N GLN A 229 2.88 4.23 -1.15
CA GLN A 229 1.67 4.44 -0.34
C GLN A 229 0.53 5.00 -1.19
N ALA A 230 0.79 6.03 -2.02
CA ALA A 230 -0.19 6.60 -2.92
C ALA A 230 -0.69 5.57 -3.95
N GLY A 231 0.21 4.79 -4.56
CA GLY A 231 -0.16 3.72 -5.49
C GLY A 231 -1.02 2.64 -4.85
N LEU A 232 -0.69 2.24 -3.63
CA LEU A 232 -1.47 1.25 -2.87
C LEU A 232 -2.86 1.80 -2.51
N SER A 233 -2.95 3.08 -2.10
CA SER A 233 -4.22 3.74 -1.78
C SER A 233 -5.15 3.81 -3.00
N VAL A 234 -4.62 4.06 -4.19
CA VAL A 234 -5.40 4.03 -5.44
C VAL A 234 -5.94 2.64 -5.72
N ILE A 235 -5.12 1.59 -5.56
CA ILE A 235 -5.55 0.18 -5.78
C ILE A 235 -6.64 -0.22 -4.80
N LEU A 236 -6.52 0.20 -3.52
CA LEU A 236 -7.47 -0.15 -2.47
C LEU A 236 -8.70 0.76 -2.42
N GLY A 237 -8.82 1.73 -3.35
CA GLY A 237 -9.99 2.62 -3.45
C GLY A 237 -10.09 3.66 -2.32
N GLY A 238 -8.99 3.92 -1.61
CA GLY A 238 -8.95 4.86 -0.50
C GLY A 238 -8.02 6.04 -0.77
N MET A 239 -8.53 7.15 -1.28
CA MET A 239 -7.84 8.44 -1.24
C MET A 239 -8.61 9.41 -0.36
N SER A 240 -8.19 9.52 0.91
CA SER A 240 -8.47 10.69 1.73
C SER A 240 -7.27 11.64 1.59
N GLY A 241 -7.45 12.70 0.81
CA GLY A 241 -6.40 13.71 0.52
C GLY A 241 -6.20 14.71 1.66
N ASP A 242 -6.05 14.22 2.88
CA ASP A 242 -5.85 15.05 4.06
C ASP A 242 -4.35 15.18 4.36
N ALA A 243 -3.83 16.40 4.57
CA ALA A 243 -2.41 16.64 4.83
C ALA A 243 -1.91 15.89 6.07
N GLY A 244 -2.73 15.77 7.12
CA GLY A 244 -2.44 14.94 8.30
C GLY A 244 -2.28 13.45 7.97
N GLY A 245 -2.88 12.96 6.89
CA GLY A 245 -2.70 11.60 6.39
C GLY A 245 -1.29 11.33 5.87
N TYR A 246 -0.62 12.31 5.29
CA TYR A 246 0.76 12.12 4.78
C TYR A 246 1.79 12.00 5.91
N PHE A 247 1.62 12.75 6.99
CA PHE A 247 2.49 12.65 8.16
C PHE A 247 2.35 11.27 8.84
N ASN A 248 1.13 10.84 9.09
CA ASN A 248 0.86 9.51 9.66
C ASN A 248 1.33 8.38 8.74
N ALA A 249 1.16 8.54 7.42
CA ALA A 249 1.67 7.62 6.42
C ALA A 249 3.20 7.52 6.45
N LEU A 250 3.91 8.62 6.66
CA LEU A 250 5.37 8.64 6.81
C LEU A 250 5.84 8.00 8.11
N LEU A 251 5.19 8.28 9.23
CA LEU A 251 5.50 7.65 10.52
C LEU A 251 5.27 6.13 10.50
N SER A 252 4.33 5.66 9.70
CA SER A 252 4.01 4.24 9.53
C SER A 252 4.68 3.62 8.29
N ALA A 253 5.39 4.42 7.47
CA ALA A 253 6.09 3.91 6.30
C ALA A 253 7.26 3.03 6.73
N THR A 254 7.23 1.79 6.33
CA THR A 254 8.36 0.87 6.49
C THR A 254 9.19 0.89 5.22
N TYR A 255 10.49 1.12 5.38
CA TYR A 255 11.43 1.00 4.29
C TYR A 255 11.74 -0.46 3.96
N SER A 256 12.17 -0.72 2.74
CA SER A 256 12.63 -2.07 2.41
C SER A 256 13.93 -2.38 3.14
N ARG A 257 14.21 -3.66 3.42
CA ARG A 257 15.48 -4.07 4.04
C ARG A 257 16.71 -3.63 3.24
N GLU A 258 16.57 -3.50 1.93
CA GLU A 258 17.63 -3.00 1.05
C GLU A 258 17.88 -1.50 1.28
N ALA A 259 16.80 -0.70 1.39
CA ALA A 259 16.88 0.73 1.70
C ALA A 259 17.49 0.96 3.08
N GLU A 260 17.07 0.20 4.10
CA GLU A 260 17.63 0.27 5.45
C GLU A 260 19.14 -0.03 5.47
N ARG A 261 19.59 -1.08 4.77
CA ARG A 261 21.01 -1.40 4.67
C ARG A 261 21.79 -0.31 3.95
N ALA A 262 21.25 0.23 2.87
CA ALA A 262 21.91 1.34 2.15
C ALA A 262 22.01 2.61 2.98
N ALA A 263 21.01 2.90 3.82
CA ALA A 263 21.02 4.02 4.77
C ALA A 263 22.05 3.78 5.90
N ASP A 264 22.14 2.58 6.44
CA ASP A 264 23.14 2.20 7.44
C ASP A 264 24.58 2.33 6.87
N ASP A 265 24.80 1.82 5.66
CA ASP A 265 26.09 1.92 4.98
C ASP A 265 26.49 3.37 4.73
N ALA A 266 25.52 4.22 4.35
CA ALA A 266 25.72 5.65 4.16
C ALA A 266 26.07 6.35 5.49
N SER A 267 25.37 6.00 6.57
CA SER A 267 25.64 6.49 7.92
C SER A 267 27.06 6.15 8.37
N ILE A 268 27.42 4.87 8.31
CA ILE A 268 28.75 4.38 8.69
C ILE A 268 29.84 5.07 7.87
N ALA A 269 29.65 5.22 6.57
CA ALA A 269 30.60 5.88 5.70
C ALA A 269 30.75 7.38 6.03
N ALA A 270 29.65 8.06 6.39
CA ALA A 270 29.67 9.46 6.81
C ALA A 270 30.38 9.64 8.15
N MET A 271 30.05 8.81 9.15
CA MET A 271 30.68 8.82 10.47
C MET A 271 32.20 8.58 10.38
N LYS A 272 32.63 7.55 9.66
CA LYS A 272 34.06 7.25 9.44
C LYS A 272 34.80 8.42 8.81
N ARG A 273 34.20 9.06 7.82
CA ARG A 273 34.77 10.24 7.14
C ARG A 273 34.87 11.44 8.07
N ALA A 274 33.90 11.62 8.95
CA ALA A 274 33.89 12.65 9.99
C ALA A 274 34.78 12.29 11.20
N GLN A 275 35.39 11.12 11.22
CA GLN A 275 36.15 10.57 12.35
C GLN A 275 35.30 10.41 13.62
N ILE A 276 34.01 10.11 13.48
CA ILE A 276 33.07 9.80 14.55
C ILE A 276 32.96 8.28 14.67
N SER A 277 32.93 7.76 15.91
CA SER A 277 32.91 6.31 16.13
C SER A 277 31.52 5.69 15.86
N PRO A 278 31.37 4.74 14.93
CA PRO A 278 30.12 4.03 14.75
C PRO A 278 29.73 3.14 15.97
N ALA A 279 30.67 2.77 16.83
CA ALA A 279 30.41 1.89 17.98
C ALA A 279 29.40 2.51 18.97
N ALA A 280 29.36 3.85 19.10
CA ALA A 280 28.36 4.50 19.94
C ALA A 280 26.93 4.22 19.46
N THR A 281 26.72 4.30 18.16
CA THR A 281 25.40 4.01 17.52
C THR A 281 24.98 2.54 17.75
N ALA A 282 25.92 1.59 17.72
CA ALA A 282 25.63 0.19 18.07
C ALA A 282 25.05 0.08 19.47
N GLY A 283 25.66 0.77 20.46
CA GLY A 283 25.17 0.81 21.85
C GLY A 283 23.76 1.41 21.96
N PHE A 284 23.45 2.45 21.18
CA PHE A 284 22.12 3.04 21.12
C PHE A 284 21.09 2.04 20.61
N PHE A 285 21.35 1.34 19.50
CA PHE A 285 20.46 0.32 18.95
C PHE A 285 20.25 -0.85 19.91
N ALA A 286 21.29 -1.30 20.59
CA ALA A 286 21.19 -2.34 21.60
C ALA A 286 20.21 -1.93 22.73
N ARG A 287 20.31 -0.70 23.23
CA ARG A 287 19.39 -0.19 24.27
C ARG A 287 17.95 -0.09 23.75
N LEU A 288 17.74 0.42 22.54
CA LEU A 288 16.41 0.48 21.93
C LEU A 288 15.80 -0.93 21.79
N GLY A 289 16.56 -1.91 21.37
CA GLY A 289 16.09 -3.31 21.26
C GLY A 289 15.71 -3.93 22.62
N VAL A 290 16.39 -3.56 23.71
CA VAL A 290 16.02 -3.97 25.07
C VAL A 290 14.71 -3.27 25.51
N MET A 291 14.55 -1.99 25.21
CA MET A 291 13.34 -1.24 25.49
C MET A 291 12.12 -1.81 24.75
N GLU A 292 12.27 -2.13 23.47
CA GLU A 292 11.22 -2.77 22.67
C GLU A 292 10.73 -4.08 23.27
N LYS A 293 11.66 -4.95 23.70
CA LYS A 293 11.32 -6.22 24.35
C LYS A 293 10.58 -6.03 25.68
N LYS A 294 10.89 -4.97 26.43
CA LYS A 294 10.27 -4.70 27.73
C LYS A 294 8.89 -4.05 27.62
N LEU A 295 8.70 -3.14 26.67
CA LEU A 295 7.49 -2.31 26.52
C LEU A 295 6.49 -2.89 25.52
N GLY A 296 6.91 -3.87 24.67
CA GLY A 296 6.15 -4.41 23.55
C GLY A 296 6.08 -3.45 22.38
N GLN A 297 5.78 -4.01 21.19
CA GLN A 297 5.71 -3.24 19.91
C GLN A 297 4.62 -2.13 19.89
N ALA A 298 3.68 -2.17 20.81
CA ALA A 298 2.58 -1.20 20.89
C ALA A 298 2.94 0.10 21.64
N SER A 299 4.16 0.25 22.12
CA SER A 299 4.60 1.45 22.81
C SER A 299 4.84 2.59 21.83
N VAL A 300 3.98 3.61 21.86
CA VAL A 300 4.13 4.87 21.10
C VAL A 300 5.50 5.53 21.34
N ALA A 301 6.16 5.21 22.46
CA ALA A 301 7.47 5.74 22.83
C ALA A 301 8.63 5.24 21.92
N LEU A 302 8.45 4.13 21.17
CA LEU A 302 9.50 3.48 20.39
C LEU A 302 9.18 3.42 18.88
N ASN A 303 8.66 4.52 18.35
CA ASN A 303 8.23 4.56 16.93
C ASN A 303 9.39 4.46 15.93
N TYR A 304 10.64 4.73 16.35
CA TYR A 304 11.83 4.56 15.51
C TYR A 304 11.98 3.13 15.01
N LEU A 305 11.72 2.14 15.88
CA LEU A 305 11.84 0.73 15.53
C LEU A 305 10.71 0.24 14.61
N SER A 306 9.56 0.93 14.64
CA SER A 306 8.43 0.59 13.76
C SER A 306 8.67 1.07 12.33
N SER A 307 9.29 2.26 12.15
CA SER A 307 9.67 2.81 10.85
C SER A 307 10.96 2.22 10.30
N HIS A 308 11.91 1.87 11.19
CA HIS A 308 13.23 1.32 10.89
C HIS A 308 13.47 0.01 11.66
N PRO A 309 12.91 -1.12 11.20
CA PRO A 309 13.00 -2.39 11.93
C PRO A 309 14.45 -2.76 12.24
N LEU A 310 14.75 -2.96 13.54
CA LEU A 310 16.05 -3.45 13.95
C LEU A 310 16.16 -4.92 13.51
N SER A 311 17.01 -5.19 12.52
CA SER A 311 17.56 -6.51 12.41
C SER A 311 18.66 -6.65 13.47
N GLY A 312 18.78 -7.80 14.17
CA GLY A 312 19.89 -8.04 15.11
C GLY A 312 21.28 -7.93 14.45
N ASP A 313 21.31 -7.81 13.13
CA ASP A 313 22.51 -7.58 12.33
C ASP A 313 22.96 -6.11 12.34
N ARG A 314 22.04 -5.17 12.62
CA ARG A 314 22.30 -3.72 12.56
C ARG A 314 23.26 -3.26 13.68
N GLU A 315 23.00 -3.70 14.91
CA GLU A 315 23.91 -3.48 16.04
C GLU A 315 25.31 -3.98 15.72
N ARG A 316 25.42 -5.24 15.21
CA ARG A 316 26.71 -5.83 14.82
C ARG A 316 27.37 -5.06 13.68
N LEU A 317 26.61 -4.65 12.67
CA LEU A 317 27.13 -3.90 11.54
C LEU A 317 27.84 -2.60 11.98
N PHE A 318 27.21 -1.85 12.88
CA PHE A 318 27.81 -0.62 13.43
C PHE A 318 29.00 -0.94 14.35
N ALA A 319 28.90 -1.95 15.22
CA ALA A 319 29.99 -2.36 16.10
C ALA A 319 31.23 -2.82 15.32
N ASP A 320 31.03 -3.69 14.33
CA ASP A 320 32.11 -4.25 13.51
C ASP A 320 32.72 -3.23 12.56
N SER A 321 31.96 -2.17 12.24
CA SER A 321 32.44 -1.09 11.37
C SER A 321 33.44 -0.16 12.07
N ALA A 322 33.49 -0.16 13.39
CA ALA A 322 34.43 0.63 14.16
C ALA A 322 35.84 0.03 14.05
N ALA A 323 36.76 0.74 13.41
CA ALA A 323 38.14 0.27 13.28
C ALA A 323 38.88 0.37 14.63
N ARG A 324 39.53 -0.72 15.07
CA ARG A 324 40.22 -0.81 16.37
C ARG A 324 41.35 0.20 16.53
N ASN A 325 41.99 0.61 15.44
CA ASN A 325 43.15 1.51 15.44
C ASN A 325 42.82 2.91 14.87
N ALA A 326 41.52 3.24 14.66
CA ALA A 326 41.15 4.55 14.19
C ALA A 326 41.14 5.57 15.34
N GLN A 327 41.60 6.78 15.05
CA GLN A 327 41.44 7.90 15.97
C GLN A 327 40.10 8.55 15.71
N TYR A 328 39.17 8.33 16.64
CA TYR A 328 37.87 8.98 16.63
C TYR A 328 37.86 10.21 17.52
N ARG A 329 37.00 11.15 17.20
CA ARG A 329 36.76 12.37 17.97
C ARG A 329 35.25 12.48 18.28
N PRO A 330 34.87 13.11 19.39
CA PRO A 330 33.47 13.39 19.65
C PRO A 330 32.85 14.21 18.50
N ALA A 331 31.61 13.83 18.15
CA ALA A 331 30.86 14.51 17.07
C ALA A 331 30.60 15.99 17.38
N LEU A 332 30.41 16.32 18.67
CA LEU A 332 30.21 17.67 19.19
C LEU A 332 31.07 17.86 20.45
N THR A 333 31.39 19.13 20.81
CA THR A 333 31.89 19.43 22.13
C THR A 333 30.84 19.22 23.20
N ARG A 334 31.24 19.17 24.46
CA ARG A 334 30.31 19.00 25.58
C ARG A 334 29.25 20.10 25.61
N ASP A 335 29.63 21.35 25.48
CA ASP A 335 28.70 22.48 25.51
C ASP A 335 27.73 22.44 24.33
N GLN A 336 28.22 22.07 23.14
CA GLN A 336 27.34 21.86 21.96
C GLN A 336 26.33 20.72 22.17
N TRP A 337 26.78 19.63 22.79
CA TRP A 337 25.93 18.51 23.08
C TRP A 337 24.83 18.86 24.10
N GLU A 338 25.21 19.50 25.19
CA GLU A 338 24.27 19.98 26.22
C GLU A 338 23.24 20.96 25.60
N ALA A 339 23.69 21.92 24.80
CA ALA A 339 22.82 22.85 24.10
C ALA A 339 21.84 22.15 23.13
N LEU A 340 22.26 21.05 22.47
CA LEU A 340 21.42 20.29 21.56
C LEU A 340 20.37 19.46 22.34
N VAL A 341 20.75 18.80 23.42
CA VAL A 341 19.83 18.03 24.25
C VAL A 341 18.75 18.93 24.86
N ASP A 342 19.15 20.11 25.30
CA ASP A 342 18.26 21.07 25.98
C ASP A 342 17.58 22.06 25.02
N ILE A 343 17.69 21.86 23.71
CA ILE A 343 17.17 22.80 22.70
C ILE A 343 15.67 23.10 22.87
N CYS A 344 14.88 22.11 23.28
CA CYS A 344 13.45 22.28 23.53
C CYS A 344 13.13 22.74 24.93
N SER A 345 13.94 22.37 25.93
CA SER A 345 13.77 22.77 27.32
C SER A 345 14.09 24.25 27.51
N ASN A 346 15.04 24.78 26.73
CA ASN A 346 15.49 26.15 26.76
C ASN A 346 14.78 27.06 25.75
N ASP A 347 13.72 26.58 25.11
CA ASP A 347 12.90 27.37 24.17
C ASP A 347 11.53 27.69 24.82
N PRO A 348 11.30 28.96 25.21
CA PRO A 348 10.04 29.35 25.86
C PRO A 348 8.85 29.40 24.91
N ASP A 349 9.10 29.43 23.59
CA ASP A 349 8.05 29.61 22.57
C ASP A 349 7.54 28.27 22.03
N VAL A 350 8.18 27.15 22.38
CA VAL A 350 7.80 25.83 21.89
C VAL A 350 6.48 25.34 22.52
N LYS A 351 5.56 24.90 21.68
CA LYS A 351 4.25 24.41 22.12
C LYS A 351 4.30 22.99 22.69
N ASP A 352 3.59 22.77 23.80
CA ASP A 352 3.43 21.46 24.47
C ASP A 352 2.16 20.69 24.05
N ASP A 353 1.32 21.27 23.19
CA ASP A 353 0.03 20.70 22.83
C ASP A 353 0.18 19.40 21.99
N MET A 354 -0.35 18.29 22.53
CA MET A 354 -0.34 16.96 21.92
C MET A 354 -1.65 16.59 21.21
N GLY A 355 -2.56 17.53 21.01
CA GLY A 355 -3.90 17.28 20.47
C GLY A 355 -3.98 16.67 19.05
N TRP A 356 -2.86 16.46 18.40
CA TRP A 356 -2.77 15.89 17.03
C TRP A 356 -2.49 14.38 16.98
N LEU A 357 -1.97 13.78 18.06
CA LEU A 357 -1.68 12.33 18.13
C LEU A 357 -2.94 11.46 18.27
N GLY A 358 -4.09 12.08 18.44
CA GLY A 358 -5.38 11.40 18.66
C GLY A 358 -6.49 11.70 17.66
N ARG A 359 -6.18 12.30 16.49
CA ARG A 359 -7.20 12.54 15.45
C ARG A 359 -6.95 11.69 14.23
#